data_1430d44a4051dc9f878fc75ecce448df
#
_entry.id   1430d44a4051dc9f878fc75ecce448df
#
_cell.length_a   1.000
_cell.length_b   1.000
_cell.length_c   1.000
_cell.angle_alpha   90.00
_cell.angle_beta   90.00
_cell.angle_gamma   90.00
#
_symmetry.space_group_name_H-M   'P 1'
#
loop_
_entity.id
_entity.type
_entity.pdbx_description
1 polymer ?
#
loop_
_entity_poly.entity_id
_entity_poly.type
_entity_poly.pdbx_seq_one_letter_code
_entity_poly.pdbx_strand_id
1 'polypeptide(L)'
;MAETEKKWYVMRAISGKESKVKQYADAMLLQQEDFAKHVSQILIPTEKVVTINRNNKRVVKERNHLPGYVLVECELVGEIQSKLRNIPNVLGFLGE
;
A
#
# COMPACT_ATOMS: atom_id res chain seq x y z
N MET A 1 18.73 -16.87 17.64
CA MET A 1 18.33 -15.51 17.33
C MET A 1 17.01 -15.56 16.53
N ALA A 2 16.01 -14.90 17.02
CA ALA A 2 14.74 -14.89 16.32
C ALA A 2 14.82 -13.96 15.11
N GLU A 3 14.52 -14.46 13.95
CA GLU A 3 14.43 -13.66 12.75
C GLU A 3 13.00 -13.22 12.56
N THR A 4 12.80 -11.94 12.32
CA THR A 4 11.50 -11.41 12.02
C THR A 4 11.23 -11.61 10.54
N GLU A 5 10.19 -12.34 10.22
CA GLU A 5 9.82 -12.56 8.84
C GLU A 5 8.92 -11.44 8.35
N LYS A 6 9.11 -11.07 7.09
CA LYS A 6 8.23 -10.12 6.45
C LYS A 6 6.93 -10.82 6.11
N LYS A 7 5.83 -10.17 6.49
CA LYS A 7 4.50 -10.68 6.24
C LYS A 7 3.67 -9.61 5.56
N TRP A 8 2.59 -10.05 4.94
CA TRP A 8 1.65 -9.14 4.34
C TRP A 8 0.64 -8.66 5.37
N TYR A 9 0.50 -7.36 5.44
CA TYR A 9 -0.47 -6.70 6.29
C TYR A 9 -1.37 -5.82 5.46
N VAL A 10 -2.56 -5.54 5.96
CA VAL A 10 -3.52 -4.69 5.29
C VAL A 10 -3.67 -3.41 6.08
N MET A 11 -3.42 -2.28 5.44
CA MET A 11 -3.66 -0.97 6.03
C MET A 11 -4.96 -0.42 5.47
N ARG A 12 -5.71 0.25 6.33
CA ARG A 12 -6.92 0.96 5.91
C ARG A 12 -6.54 2.39 5.58
N ALA A 13 -7.03 2.86 4.46
CA ALA A 13 -6.77 4.22 3.99
C ALA A 13 -8.08 4.87 3.58
N ILE A 14 -8.04 6.19 3.44
CA ILE A 14 -9.20 6.93 2.95
C ILE A 14 -9.47 6.51 1.51
N SER A 15 -10.69 6.11 1.23
CA SER A 15 -11.09 5.67 -0.10
C SER A 15 -10.81 6.78 -1.12
N GLY A 16 -10.15 6.41 -2.21
CA GLY A 16 -9.73 7.36 -3.24
C GLY A 16 -8.36 7.98 -3.00
N LYS A 17 -7.75 7.73 -1.83
CA LYS A 17 -6.43 8.28 -1.49
C LYS A 17 -5.34 7.21 -1.40
N GLU A 18 -5.63 6.00 -1.81
CA GLU A 18 -4.70 4.88 -1.71
C GLU A 18 -3.41 5.15 -2.49
N SER A 19 -3.51 5.73 -3.67
CA SER A 19 -2.31 6.04 -4.47
C SER A 19 -1.42 7.06 -3.78
N LYS A 20 -2.01 8.00 -3.05
CA LYS A 20 -1.22 8.97 -2.29
C LYS A 20 -0.49 8.31 -1.13
N VAL A 21 -1.14 7.36 -0.47
CA VAL A 21 -0.50 6.56 0.58
C VAL A 21 0.71 5.81 0.01
N LYS A 22 0.53 5.17 -1.14
CA LYS A 22 1.61 4.44 -1.79
C LYS A 22 2.75 5.37 -2.18
N GLN A 23 2.46 6.52 -2.77
CA GLN A 23 3.48 7.49 -3.13
C GLN A 23 4.29 7.95 -1.92
N TYR A 24 3.62 8.23 -0.82
CA TYR A 24 4.29 8.66 0.39
C TYR A 24 5.18 7.56 0.95
N ALA A 25 4.67 6.34 0.98
CA ALA A 25 5.43 5.20 1.47
C ALA A 25 6.62 4.88 0.57
N ASP A 26 6.45 4.95 -0.74
CA ASP A 26 7.56 4.76 -1.67
C ASP A 26 8.66 5.81 -1.46
N ALA A 27 8.28 7.05 -1.19
CA ALA A 27 9.24 8.10 -0.87
C ALA A 27 10.00 7.79 0.42
N MET A 28 9.30 7.27 1.42
CA MET A 28 9.95 6.85 2.66
C MET A 28 10.95 5.71 2.42
N LEU A 29 10.63 4.78 1.52
CA LEU A 29 11.54 3.69 1.17
C LEU A 29 12.83 4.21 0.55
N LEU A 30 12.74 5.30 -0.22
CA LEU A 30 13.91 5.91 -0.83
C LEU A 30 14.73 6.76 0.14
N GLN A 31 14.09 7.38 1.12
CA GLN A 31 14.71 8.35 1.99
C GLN A 31 15.16 7.79 3.33
N GLN A 32 14.50 6.75 3.82
CA GLN A 32 14.75 6.21 5.15
C GLN A 32 15.25 4.78 5.05
N GLU A 33 16.53 4.57 5.32
CA GLU A 33 17.14 3.24 5.24
C GLU A 33 16.51 2.24 6.19
N ASP A 34 16.23 2.66 7.41
CA ASP A 34 15.63 1.76 8.40
C ASP A 34 14.25 1.30 7.96
N PHE A 35 13.49 2.21 7.39
CA PHE A 35 12.18 1.87 6.85
C PHE A 35 12.33 0.86 5.71
N ALA A 36 13.27 1.10 4.81
CA ALA A 36 13.49 0.22 3.65
C ALA A 36 13.97 -1.18 4.06
N LYS A 37 14.70 -1.29 5.16
CA LYS A 37 15.15 -2.60 5.64
C LYS A 37 13.98 -3.47 6.12
N HIS A 38 12.96 -2.86 6.66
CA HIS A 38 11.85 -3.59 7.28
C HIS A 38 10.61 -3.65 6.40
N VAL A 39 10.53 -2.81 5.37
CA VAL A 39 9.39 -2.78 4.45
C VAL A 39 9.88 -3.14 3.05
N SER A 40 9.35 -4.21 2.50
CA SER A 40 9.76 -4.66 1.16
C SER A 40 9.02 -3.96 0.06
N GLN A 41 7.70 -3.91 0.17
CA GLN A 41 6.88 -3.33 -0.90
C GLN A 41 5.51 -2.96 -0.38
N ILE A 42 4.89 -2.06 -1.11
CA ILE A 42 3.54 -1.59 -0.81
C ILE A 42 2.74 -1.72 -2.10
N LEU A 43 1.59 -2.36 -2.00
CA LEU A 43 0.73 -2.59 -3.16
C LEU A 43 -0.67 -2.08 -2.90
N ILE A 44 -1.28 -1.56 -3.94
CA ILE A 44 -2.70 -1.25 -3.94
C ILE A 44 -3.38 -2.41 -4.68
N PRO A 45 -4.38 -3.06 -4.06
CA PRO A 45 -5.05 -4.19 -4.72
C PRO A 45 -5.91 -3.68 -5.88
N THR A 46 -5.33 -3.68 -7.07
CA THR A 46 -6.00 -3.22 -8.28
C THR A 46 -6.18 -4.36 -9.26
N GLU A 47 -7.17 -4.21 -10.13
CA GLU A 47 -7.36 -5.12 -11.24
C GLU A 47 -7.44 -4.32 -12.53
N LYS A 48 -7.05 -4.94 -13.63
CA LYS A 48 -7.17 -4.33 -14.94
C LYS A 48 -8.51 -4.67 -15.53
N VAL A 49 -9.24 -3.66 -15.92
CA VAL A 49 -10.56 -3.81 -16.53
C VAL A 49 -10.47 -3.31 -17.96
N VAL A 50 -10.90 -4.16 -18.90
CA VAL A 50 -10.96 -3.78 -20.31
C VAL A 50 -12.35 -3.28 -20.60
N THR A 51 -12.44 -2.06 -21.10
CA THR A 51 -13.71 -1.48 -21.52
C THR A 51 -13.61 -1.06 -22.98
N ILE A 52 -14.76 -0.94 -23.63
CA ILE A 52 -14.83 -0.46 -25.01
C ILE A 52 -15.40 0.95 -24.98
N ASN A 53 -14.67 1.90 -25.55
CA ASN A 53 -15.12 3.28 -25.59
C ASN A 53 -16.06 3.54 -26.78
N ARG A 54 -16.50 4.78 -26.95
CA ARG A 54 -17.42 5.16 -28.01
C ARG A 54 -16.85 4.93 -29.42
N ASN A 55 -15.54 4.95 -29.56
CA ASN A 55 -14.88 4.72 -30.83
C ASN A 55 -14.59 3.24 -31.10
N ASN A 56 -15.22 2.37 -30.30
CA ASN A 56 -15.06 0.92 -30.42
C ASN A 56 -13.61 0.45 -30.18
N LYS A 57 -12.85 1.22 -29.41
CA LYS A 57 -11.48 0.88 -29.06
C LYS A 57 -11.42 0.31 -27.65
N ARG A 58 -10.53 -0.66 -27.47
CA ARG A 58 -10.28 -1.23 -26.17
C ARG A 58 -9.51 -0.24 -25.31
N VAL A 59 -9.98 -0.01 -24.10
CA VAL A 59 -9.30 0.81 -23.12
C VAL A 59 -9.07 -0.04 -21.88
N VAL A 60 -7.80 -0.11 -21.44
CA VAL A 60 -7.45 -0.82 -20.23
C VAL A 60 -7.38 0.18 -19.09
N LYS A 61 -8.19 -0.03 -18.07
CA LYS A 61 -8.19 0.81 -16.88
C LYS A 61 -7.86 0.00 -15.65
N GLU A 62 -7.14 0.58 -14.73
CA GLU A 62 -6.92 -0.03 -13.43
C GLU A 62 -8.01 0.43 -12.48
N ARG A 63 -8.55 -0.51 -11.74
CA ARG A 63 -9.59 -0.25 -10.76
C ARG A 63 -9.21 -0.90 -9.45
N ASN A 64 -9.43 -0.19 -8.34
CA ASN A 64 -9.19 -0.77 -7.03
C ASN A 64 -10.12 -1.94 -6.79
N HIS A 65 -9.52 -3.09 -6.53
CA HIS A 65 -10.27 -4.30 -6.19
C HIS A 65 -10.86 -4.18 -4.78
N LEU A 66 -10.13 -3.57 -3.87
CA LEU A 66 -10.55 -3.35 -2.50
C LEU A 66 -10.34 -1.87 -2.14
N PRO A 67 -11.32 -1.00 -2.45
CA PRO A 67 -11.17 0.43 -2.13
C PRO A 67 -10.98 0.65 -0.63
N GLY A 68 -10.05 1.53 -0.30
CA GLY A 68 -9.76 1.85 1.10
C GLY A 68 -8.75 0.93 1.76
N TYR A 69 -8.12 0.02 1.01
CA TYR A 69 -7.12 -0.90 1.54
C TYR A 69 -5.81 -0.77 0.78
N VAL A 70 -4.72 -0.88 1.52
CA VAL A 70 -3.36 -0.89 0.96
C VAL A 70 -2.62 -2.06 1.59
N LEU A 71 -2.00 -2.88 0.74
CA LEU A 71 -1.23 -4.04 1.18
C LEU A 71 0.22 -3.63 1.39
N VAL A 72 0.81 -4.09 2.48
CA VAL A 72 2.21 -3.81 2.77
C VAL A 72 2.90 -5.09 3.21
N GLU A 73 4.04 -5.39 2.60
CA GLU A 73 4.89 -6.49 3.02
C GLU A 73 6.00 -5.94 3.89
N CYS A 74 5.99 -6.27 5.16
CA CYS A 74 6.94 -5.69 6.10
C CYS A 74 7.09 -6.54 7.35
N GLU A 75 8.11 -6.17 8.14
CA GLU A 75 8.25 -6.65 9.50
C GLU A 75 7.64 -5.59 10.41
N LEU A 76 6.59 -5.95 11.16
CA LEU A 76 5.96 -5.03 12.09
C LEU A 76 6.75 -4.98 13.40
N VAL A 77 7.87 -4.31 13.36
CA VAL A 77 8.73 -4.15 14.54
C VAL A 77 8.74 -2.68 14.95
N GLY A 78 8.56 -2.45 16.24
CA GLY A 78 8.73 -1.14 16.86
C GLY A 78 8.22 0.04 16.08
N GLU A 79 9.14 0.85 15.59
CA GLU A 79 8.83 2.12 14.92
C GLU A 79 8.18 1.96 13.56
N ILE A 80 8.33 0.79 12.93
CA ILE A 80 7.79 0.59 11.57
C ILE A 80 6.27 0.70 11.59
N GLN A 81 5.63 0.09 12.56
CA GLN A 81 4.19 0.18 12.70
C GLN A 81 3.73 1.64 12.87
N SER A 82 4.43 2.39 13.74
CA SER A 82 4.13 3.80 13.94
C SER A 82 4.34 4.63 12.69
N LYS A 83 5.43 4.36 11.96
CA LYS A 83 5.72 5.09 10.73
C LYS A 83 4.65 4.85 9.67
N LEU A 84 4.19 3.61 9.53
CA LEU A 84 3.14 3.29 8.57
C LEU A 84 1.82 3.95 8.95
N ARG A 85 1.47 3.96 10.23
CA ARG A 85 0.24 4.60 10.70
C ARG A 85 0.25 6.11 10.51
N ASN A 86 1.43 6.72 10.56
CA ASN A 86 1.56 8.17 10.46
C ASN A 86 1.57 8.66 9.02
N ILE A 87 1.54 7.77 8.05
CA ILE A 87 1.41 8.16 6.65
C ILE A 87 0.07 8.89 6.47
N PRO A 88 0.05 10.06 5.84
CA PRO A 88 -1.21 10.77 5.59
C PRO A 88 -2.21 9.91 4.85
N ASN A 89 -3.47 9.99 5.23
CA ASN A 89 -4.60 9.23 4.68
C ASN A 89 -4.67 7.77 5.13
N VAL A 90 -3.74 7.32 5.98
CA VAL A 90 -3.82 5.99 6.58
C VAL A 90 -4.66 6.07 7.85
N LEU A 91 -5.64 5.17 7.95
CA LEU A 91 -6.53 5.09 9.11
C LEU A 91 -6.03 4.11 10.17
N GLY A 92 -5.20 3.15 9.77
CA GLY A 92 -4.65 2.15 10.67
C GLY A 92 -4.53 0.80 10.00
N PHE A 93 -4.16 -0.20 10.78
CA PHE A 93 -4.07 -1.57 10.27
C PHE A 93 -5.38 -2.31 10.47
N LEU A 94 -5.71 -3.20 9.54
CA LEU A 94 -6.85 -4.07 9.67
C LEU A 94 -6.55 -5.12 10.74
N GLY A 95 -7.50 -5.33 11.64
CA GLY A 95 -7.34 -6.36 12.67
C GLY A 95 -6.66 -5.88 13.94
N GLU A 96 -6.36 -4.62 14.04
CA GLU A 96 -5.87 -4.06 15.31
C GLU A 96 -6.97 -3.75 16.28
#